data_1fafc97fd7ee7f8426a758f7fbe524fd
#
_entry.id   1fafc97fd7ee7f8426a758f7fbe524fd
#
_cell.length_a   1.000
_cell.length_b   1.000
_cell.length_c   1.000
_cell.angle_alpha   90.00
_cell.angle_beta   90.00
_cell.angle_gamma   90.00
#
_symmetry.space_group_name_H-M   'P 1'
#
loop_
_entity.id
_entity.type
_entity.pdbx_description
1 polymer ?
#
loop_
_entity_poly.entity_id
_entity_poly.type
_entity_poly.pdbx_seq_one_letter_code
_entity_poly.pdbx_strand_id
1 'polypeptide(L)'
;MLNKVNSLAKHKLKDKSIYESFPRSKKIYTKGSIFKSIQVGMREISLDDDKIKSLTTYDTSGLYTDPSYQHNHNQGLKNIRTSWIENRDGILECSKEKLSFLEESKTVEKFPEVKSSVFKKKENSEITQLYLAKNNIITEEMEYCAIRENEGREKLIGKHFKKEDLVTAEFVRQQVASGKAVIPSNINHTELEPMIIGKNFLVKINANIGNSSVISDVYQEVEKLLWAIRWGSDTVMDLSTGKNIHEIREWIIRNSPVPIGTVPIYQALEKVDVIA
;
A
#
# COMPACT_ATOMS: atom_id res chain seq x y z
N MET A 1 -25.03 -27.97 4.18
CA MET A 1 -24.40 -26.64 4.22
C MET A 1 -23.06 -26.56 4.98
N LEU A 2 -22.73 -27.53 5.82
CA LEU A 2 -21.44 -27.56 6.57
C LEU A 2 -20.22 -27.95 5.73
N ASN A 3 -20.41 -28.52 4.54
CA ASN A 3 -19.27 -28.96 3.70
C ASN A 3 -18.61 -27.85 2.83
N LYS A 4 -19.20 -26.65 2.74
CA LYS A 4 -18.60 -25.52 2.00
C LYS A 4 -17.56 -24.75 2.82
N VAL A 5 -17.70 -24.73 4.13
CA VAL A 5 -16.76 -24.00 5.03
C VAL A 5 -15.37 -24.65 5.06
N ASN A 6 -15.31 -25.98 4.86
CA ASN A 6 -14.02 -26.72 4.81
C ASN A 6 -13.26 -26.62 3.47
N SER A 7 -13.87 -26.07 2.41
CA SER A 7 -13.17 -25.86 1.13
C SER A 7 -12.28 -24.61 1.14
N LEU A 8 -12.57 -23.66 2.01
CA LEU A 8 -11.89 -22.37 2.18
C LEU A 8 -10.44 -22.49 2.67
N ALA A 9 -10.20 -23.46 3.55
CA ALA A 9 -8.85 -23.70 4.08
C ALA A 9 -7.86 -24.25 3.03
N LYS A 10 -8.30 -24.51 1.78
CA LYS A 10 -7.49 -25.16 0.74
C LYS A 10 -7.09 -24.26 -0.45
N HIS A 11 -7.61 -23.05 -0.56
CA HIS A 11 -7.13 -22.12 -1.58
C HIS A 11 -5.83 -21.45 -1.12
N LYS A 12 -4.74 -22.20 -1.21
CA LYS A 12 -3.39 -21.63 -1.20
C LYS A 12 -3.15 -21.04 -2.59
N LEU A 13 -2.59 -19.83 -2.66
CA LEU A 13 -2.07 -19.31 -3.92
C LEU A 13 -1.21 -20.38 -4.59
N LYS A 14 -1.50 -20.65 -5.85
CA LYS A 14 -0.95 -21.81 -6.57
C LYS A 14 0.55 -21.68 -6.82
N ASP A 15 1.00 -20.45 -7.08
CA ASP A 15 2.39 -20.18 -7.42
C ASP A 15 3.15 -19.54 -6.26
N LYS A 16 4.05 -20.31 -5.65
CA LYS A 16 4.89 -19.85 -4.55
C LYS A 16 6.02 -18.91 -4.99
N SER A 17 6.31 -18.83 -6.29
CA SER A 17 7.37 -17.95 -6.81
C SER A 17 7.09 -16.47 -6.56
N ILE A 18 5.83 -16.12 -6.28
CA ILE A 18 5.42 -14.78 -5.83
C ILE A 18 6.21 -14.30 -4.60
N TYR A 19 6.54 -15.22 -3.69
CA TYR A 19 7.23 -14.91 -2.42
C TYR A 19 8.75 -15.05 -2.49
N GLU A 20 9.26 -15.60 -3.58
CA GLU A 20 10.69 -15.82 -3.72
C GLU A 20 11.43 -14.50 -3.94
N SER A 21 12.58 -14.36 -3.33
CA SER A 21 13.49 -13.27 -3.63
C SER A 21 13.93 -13.33 -5.09
N PHE A 22 14.13 -12.16 -5.72
CA PHE A 22 14.70 -12.15 -7.08
C PHE A 22 16.15 -12.62 -7.06
N PRO A 23 16.61 -13.31 -8.12
CA PRO A 23 17.99 -13.72 -8.26
C PRO A 23 18.96 -12.56 -8.01
N ARG A 24 20.09 -12.84 -7.32
CA ARG A 24 21.16 -11.85 -7.03
C ARG A 24 20.70 -10.62 -6.27
N SER A 25 19.56 -10.66 -5.58
CA SER A 25 19.04 -9.56 -4.78
C SER A 25 18.66 -10.02 -3.38
N LYS A 26 18.70 -9.08 -2.44
CA LYS A 26 18.21 -9.27 -1.07
C LYS A 26 17.38 -8.08 -0.63
N LYS A 27 16.40 -8.35 0.25
CA LYS A 27 15.64 -7.31 0.93
C LYS A 27 16.50 -6.66 2.00
N ILE A 28 16.50 -5.33 2.03
CA ILE A 28 17.14 -4.52 3.05
C ILE A 28 16.17 -3.42 3.50
N TYR A 29 16.41 -2.82 4.66
CA TYR A 29 15.59 -1.75 5.18
C TYR A 29 16.41 -0.49 5.44
N THR A 30 15.93 0.64 4.92
CA THR A 30 16.47 1.98 5.22
C THR A 30 15.63 2.61 6.32
N LYS A 31 16.27 3.06 7.40
CA LYS A 31 15.61 3.65 8.56
C LYS A 31 15.38 5.14 8.38
N GLY A 32 14.30 5.65 8.98
CA GLY A 32 14.05 7.09 9.08
C GLY A 32 15.08 7.81 9.94
N SER A 33 15.37 9.04 9.57
CA SER A 33 16.26 9.93 10.30
C SER A 33 15.50 10.79 11.31
N ILE A 34 14.34 11.29 10.93
CA ILE A 34 13.42 12.09 11.77
C ILE A 34 12.58 11.13 12.63
N PHE A 35 11.87 10.20 12.00
CA PHE A 35 11.01 9.23 12.67
C PHE A 35 11.67 7.85 12.70
N LYS A 36 12.17 7.46 13.86
CA LYS A 36 12.94 6.20 14.05
C LYS A 36 12.10 4.93 13.86
N SER A 37 10.77 5.03 13.88
CA SER A 37 9.83 3.93 13.61
C SER A 37 9.76 3.55 12.14
N ILE A 38 10.20 4.44 11.22
CA ILE A 38 10.15 4.20 9.78
C ILE A 38 11.22 3.20 9.36
N GLN A 39 10.79 2.22 8.58
CA GLN A 39 11.65 1.26 7.88
C GLN A 39 11.15 1.09 6.47
N VAL A 40 11.90 1.60 5.49
CA VAL A 40 11.54 1.54 4.06
C VAL A 40 12.19 0.31 3.44
N GLY A 41 11.36 -0.61 2.91
CA GLY A 41 11.82 -1.82 2.25
C GLY A 41 12.46 -1.51 0.90
N MET A 42 13.73 -1.91 0.76
CA MET A 42 14.50 -1.76 -0.46
C MET A 42 14.99 -3.11 -0.95
N ARG A 43 15.33 -3.19 -2.20
CA ARG A 43 16.02 -4.32 -2.81
C ARG A 43 17.45 -3.92 -3.15
N GLU A 44 18.42 -4.62 -2.58
CA GLU A 44 19.82 -4.50 -2.96
C GLU A 44 20.16 -5.58 -3.98
N ILE A 45 20.57 -5.16 -5.18
CA ILE A 45 20.87 -6.02 -6.33
C ILE A 45 22.39 -6.08 -6.49
N SER A 46 22.97 -7.28 -6.47
CA SER A 46 24.40 -7.48 -6.70
C SER A 46 24.73 -7.34 -8.19
N LEU A 47 25.78 -6.57 -8.50
CA LEU A 47 26.26 -6.32 -9.85
C LEU A 47 27.64 -6.95 -10.06
N ASP A 48 27.89 -7.40 -11.30
CA ASP A 48 29.22 -7.85 -11.76
C ASP A 48 30.01 -6.68 -12.34
N ASP A 49 30.13 -5.61 -11.57
CA ASP A 49 30.85 -4.42 -11.97
C ASP A 49 31.97 -4.10 -10.96
N ASP A 50 33.13 -3.71 -11.44
CA ASP A 50 34.28 -3.44 -10.58
C ASP A 50 34.14 -2.15 -9.75
N LYS A 51 33.38 -1.20 -10.24
CA LYS A 51 33.20 0.13 -9.61
C LYS A 51 31.96 0.17 -8.71
N ILE A 52 30.85 -0.46 -9.13
CA ILE A 52 29.56 -0.45 -8.43
C ILE A 52 29.18 -1.90 -8.12
N LYS A 53 29.40 -2.36 -6.90
CA LYS A 53 29.14 -3.73 -6.47
C LYS A 53 27.66 -4.06 -6.26
N SER A 54 26.84 -3.05 -5.96
CA SER A 54 25.41 -3.21 -5.79
C SER A 54 24.63 -1.95 -6.14
N LEU A 55 23.40 -2.15 -6.58
CA LEU A 55 22.39 -1.11 -6.78
C LEU A 55 21.26 -1.33 -5.78
N THR A 56 20.75 -0.25 -5.21
CA THR A 56 19.57 -0.28 -4.35
C THR A 56 18.40 0.36 -5.08
N THR A 57 17.24 -0.31 -5.08
CA THR A 57 15.99 0.22 -5.61
C THR A 57 14.86 0.00 -4.61
N TYR A 58 13.77 0.76 -4.73
CA TYR A 58 12.59 0.53 -3.91
C TYR A 58 11.94 -0.83 -4.26
N ASP A 59 11.45 -1.55 -3.25
CA ASP A 59 10.81 -2.85 -3.44
C ASP A 59 9.30 -2.75 -3.24
N THR A 60 8.56 -2.61 -4.33
CA THR A 60 7.10 -2.47 -4.35
C THR A 60 6.35 -3.69 -3.81
N SER A 61 7.00 -4.85 -3.71
CA SER A 61 6.39 -6.08 -3.21
C SER A 61 6.10 -6.05 -1.69
N GLY A 62 6.51 -4.98 -0.99
CA GLY A 62 6.31 -4.86 0.45
C GLY A 62 6.91 -6.04 1.22
N LEU A 63 6.18 -6.59 2.17
CA LEU A 63 6.63 -7.72 2.98
C LEU A 63 6.63 -9.07 2.24
N TYR A 64 6.01 -9.17 1.05
CA TYR A 64 5.83 -10.46 0.36
C TYR A 64 7.14 -11.12 -0.07
N THR A 65 8.19 -10.37 -0.30
CA THR A 65 9.53 -10.89 -0.62
C THR A 65 10.51 -10.82 0.56
N ASP A 66 10.01 -10.59 1.77
CA ASP A 66 10.81 -10.64 2.99
C ASP A 66 10.86 -12.09 3.52
N PRO A 67 12.02 -12.75 3.54
CA PRO A 67 12.12 -14.14 3.97
C PRO A 67 11.84 -14.33 5.47
N SER A 68 11.85 -13.27 6.26
CA SER A 68 11.52 -13.30 7.69
C SER A 68 10.02 -13.19 7.99
N TYR A 69 9.20 -12.85 6.98
CA TYR A 69 7.77 -12.62 7.14
C TYR A 69 6.95 -13.85 6.70
N GLN A 70 6.05 -14.31 7.57
CA GLN A 70 5.10 -15.37 7.25
C GLN A 70 3.79 -14.75 6.71
N HIS A 71 3.42 -15.19 5.50
CA HIS A 71 2.24 -14.66 4.82
C HIS A 71 0.99 -15.42 5.19
N ASN A 72 -0.07 -14.66 5.54
CA ASN A 72 -1.41 -15.18 5.69
C ASN A 72 -2.41 -14.18 5.09
N HIS A 73 -2.91 -14.48 3.89
CA HIS A 73 -3.82 -13.58 3.18
C HIS A 73 -5.13 -13.33 3.94
N ASN A 74 -5.59 -14.29 4.75
CA ASN A 74 -6.79 -14.14 5.56
C ASN A 74 -6.61 -13.16 6.72
N GLN A 75 -5.38 -12.86 7.10
CA GLN A 75 -5.04 -11.87 8.12
C GLN A 75 -4.57 -10.54 7.54
N GLY A 76 -4.30 -10.52 6.22
CA GLY A 76 -3.72 -9.36 5.54
C GLY A 76 -2.26 -9.12 5.90
N LEU A 77 -1.75 -7.96 5.48
CA LEU A 77 -0.41 -7.50 5.80
C LEU A 77 -0.35 -6.90 7.20
N LYS A 78 0.87 -6.79 7.72
CA LYS A 78 1.12 -6.08 8.96
C LYS A 78 0.78 -4.59 8.81
N ASN A 79 0.06 -4.05 9.78
CA ASN A 79 -0.26 -2.63 9.86
C ASN A 79 0.99 -1.81 10.25
N ILE A 80 1.60 -1.16 9.30
CA ILE A 80 2.83 -0.37 9.52
C ILE A 80 2.53 1.07 9.96
N ARG A 81 1.35 1.60 9.59
CA ARG A 81 0.98 3.01 9.80
C ARG A 81 0.05 3.26 10.99
N THR A 82 -0.44 2.23 11.66
CA THR A 82 -1.39 2.38 12.77
C THR A 82 -0.86 3.36 13.82
N SER A 83 0.36 3.17 14.32
CA SER A 83 0.96 4.06 15.32
C SER A 83 1.18 5.49 14.82
N TRP A 84 1.45 5.70 13.53
CA TRP A 84 1.59 7.05 12.97
C TRP A 84 0.26 7.79 12.96
N ILE A 85 -0.82 7.05 12.68
CA ILE A 85 -2.19 7.58 12.60
C ILE A 85 -2.73 7.85 14.01
N GLU A 86 -2.57 6.92 14.94
CA GLU A 86 -3.01 7.05 16.34
C GLU A 86 -2.36 8.24 17.05
N ASN A 87 -1.08 8.48 16.80
CA ASN A 87 -0.33 9.58 17.40
C ASN A 87 -0.59 10.95 16.75
N ARG A 88 -1.41 11.00 15.68
CA ARG A 88 -1.68 12.24 14.95
C ARG A 88 -2.85 12.98 15.58
N ASP A 89 -2.63 14.27 15.87
CA ASP A 89 -3.70 15.14 16.36
C ASP A 89 -4.86 15.20 15.37
N GLY A 90 -6.07 15.29 15.91
CA GLY A 90 -7.28 15.41 15.10
C GLY A 90 -7.85 14.09 14.59
N ILE A 91 -7.29 12.95 14.96
CA ILE A 91 -7.81 11.61 14.62
C ILE A 91 -8.50 10.98 15.83
N LEU A 92 -9.58 10.24 15.57
CA LEU A 92 -10.30 9.37 16.50
C LEU A 92 -10.28 7.96 15.99
N GLU A 93 -10.01 7.02 16.88
CA GLU A 93 -10.32 5.62 16.66
C GLU A 93 -11.79 5.35 16.95
N CYS A 94 -12.48 4.66 16.05
CA CYS A 94 -13.88 4.27 16.17
C CYS A 94 -13.99 2.76 16.17
N SER A 95 -14.91 2.21 16.98
CA SER A 95 -15.26 0.79 16.88
C SER A 95 -16.04 0.51 15.59
N LYS A 96 -15.86 -0.67 15.00
CA LYS A 96 -16.57 -1.10 13.77
C LYS A 96 -18.09 -1.17 13.92
N GLU A 97 -18.59 -1.37 15.12
CA GLU A 97 -20.02 -1.53 15.40
C GLU A 97 -20.89 -0.34 14.97
N LYS A 98 -20.29 0.82 14.73
CA LYS A 98 -21.01 2.03 14.28
C LYS A 98 -21.08 2.22 12.76
N LEU A 99 -20.56 1.30 11.98
CA LEU A 99 -20.61 1.33 10.51
C LEU A 99 -21.73 0.45 9.98
N SER A 100 -22.99 0.76 10.32
CA SER A 100 -24.20 -0.02 10.00
C SER A 100 -24.45 -0.27 8.50
N PHE A 101 -23.78 0.45 7.61
CA PHE A 101 -23.91 0.23 6.16
C PHE A 101 -23.07 -0.95 5.61
N LEU A 102 -22.29 -1.63 6.48
CA LEU A 102 -21.48 -2.81 6.10
C LEU A 102 -22.21 -4.14 6.34
N GLU A 103 -23.46 -4.13 6.83
CA GLU A 103 -24.13 -5.33 7.33
C GLU A 103 -24.94 -6.15 6.30
N GLU A 104 -25.07 -5.72 5.06
CA GLU A 104 -26.10 -6.30 4.16
C GLU A 104 -25.62 -7.35 3.15
N SER A 105 -24.34 -7.65 3.04
CA SER A 105 -23.90 -8.70 2.11
C SER A 105 -23.95 -10.09 2.76
N LYS A 106 -24.93 -10.90 2.39
CA LYS A 106 -25.12 -12.28 2.88
C LYS A 106 -24.38 -13.35 2.07
N THR A 107 -23.67 -13.00 1.01
CA THR A 107 -23.30 -13.97 -0.04
C THR A 107 -21.82 -14.18 -0.28
N VAL A 108 -20.94 -13.38 0.31
CA VAL A 108 -19.47 -13.46 0.12
C VAL A 108 -18.77 -13.66 1.44
N GLU A 109 -17.67 -14.38 1.36
CA GLU A 109 -16.72 -14.54 2.45
C GLU A 109 -16.18 -13.19 2.87
N LYS A 110 -16.67 -12.70 4.01
CA LYS A 110 -16.11 -11.51 4.63
C LYS A 110 -14.65 -11.77 4.94
N PHE A 111 -13.81 -10.76 4.80
CA PHE A 111 -12.42 -10.85 5.24
C PHE A 111 -12.41 -11.27 6.71
N PRO A 112 -11.86 -12.45 7.07
CA PRO A 112 -12.22 -13.15 8.30
C PRO A 112 -11.77 -12.45 9.57
N GLU A 113 -10.70 -11.64 9.51
CA GLU A 113 -10.02 -11.17 10.71
C GLU A 113 -9.75 -9.67 10.74
N VAL A 114 -10.56 -8.87 10.07
CA VAL A 114 -10.34 -7.42 10.10
C VAL A 114 -10.63 -6.88 11.50
N LYS A 115 -9.66 -6.99 12.37
CA LYS A 115 -9.50 -6.16 13.56
C LYS A 115 -8.87 -4.81 13.21
N SER A 116 -9.17 -4.25 12.04
CA SER A 116 -8.67 -2.93 11.73
C SER A 116 -9.49 -1.92 12.50
N SER A 117 -8.82 -1.15 13.32
CA SER A 117 -9.36 0.08 13.87
C SER A 117 -9.81 0.97 12.71
N VAL A 118 -10.98 1.57 12.82
CA VAL A 118 -11.46 2.55 11.85
C VAL A 118 -11.14 3.93 12.39
N PHE A 119 -10.36 4.68 11.64
CA PHE A 119 -9.99 6.04 11.98
C PHE A 119 -10.89 7.05 11.31
N LYS A 120 -11.24 8.10 12.05
CA LYS A 120 -12.02 9.24 11.56
C LYS A 120 -11.39 10.54 12.06
N LYS A 121 -11.64 11.63 11.34
CA LYS A 121 -11.27 12.95 11.84
C LYS A 121 -12.19 13.37 12.99
N LYS A 122 -11.65 14.07 13.97
CA LYS A 122 -12.44 14.80 15.00
C LYS A 122 -13.20 15.93 14.35
N GLU A 123 -14.32 16.33 14.95
CA GLU A 123 -15.02 17.56 14.53
C GLU A 123 -14.07 18.75 14.56
N ASN A 124 -14.20 19.63 13.58
CA ASN A 124 -13.39 20.85 13.42
C ASN A 124 -11.87 20.63 13.32
N SER A 125 -11.40 19.39 13.01
CA SER A 125 -10.00 19.13 12.73
C SER A 125 -9.78 18.87 11.24
N GLU A 126 -8.53 19.08 10.77
CA GLU A 126 -8.09 18.72 9.43
C GLU A 126 -6.86 17.83 9.53
N ILE A 127 -6.86 16.70 8.79
CA ILE A 127 -5.88 15.62 8.92
C ILE A 127 -5.20 15.26 7.60
N THR A 128 -5.50 15.98 6.52
CA THR A 128 -4.95 15.67 5.20
C THR A 128 -3.46 16.01 5.12
N GLN A 129 -2.72 15.26 4.32
CA GLN A 129 -1.29 15.54 4.08
C GLN A 129 -1.08 16.98 3.58
N LEU A 130 -2.00 17.50 2.74
CA LEU A 130 -1.97 18.88 2.26
C LEU A 130 -2.10 19.90 3.41
N TYR A 131 -3.04 19.68 4.33
CA TYR A 131 -3.24 20.56 5.47
C TYR A 131 -2.01 20.58 6.38
N LEU A 132 -1.51 19.40 6.73
CA LEU A 132 -0.31 19.26 7.57
C LEU A 132 0.91 19.91 6.92
N ALA A 133 1.11 19.69 5.61
CA ALA A 133 2.19 20.31 4.86
C ALA A 133 2.12 21.85 4.85
N LYS A 134 0.92 22.43 4.66
CA LYS A 134 0.71 23.89 4.71
C LYS A 134 0.95 24.49 6.10
N ASN A 135 0.78 23.70 7.15
CA ASN A 135 1.08 24.10 8.52
C ASN A 135 2.52 23.78 8.94
N ASN A 136 3.43 23.54 7.97
CA ASN A 136 4.84 23.22 8.20
C ASN A 136 5.09 21.95 9.02
N ILE A 137 4.16 21.01 9.01
CA ILE A 137 4.28 19.73 9.69
C ILE A 137 4.82 18.69 8.72
N ILE A 138 5.96 18.09 9.03
CA ILE A 138 6.49 16.92 8.35
C ILE A 138 5.84 15.69 8.98
N THR A 139 5.29 14.81 8.16
CA THR A 139 4.67 13.55 8.59
C THR A 139 5.59 12.37 8.32
N GLU A 140 5.29 11.23 8.95
CA GLU A 140 5.97 9.97 8.70
C GLU A 140 5.87 9.58 7.23
N GLU A 141 4.71 9.81 6.59
CA GLU A 141 4.52 9.54 5.17
C GLU A 141 5.45 10.39 4.29
N MET A 142 5.72 11.64 4.66
CA MET A 142 6.62 12.51 3.90
C MET A 142 8.07 12.05 4.00
N GLU A 143 8.54 11.63 5.17
CA GLU A 143 9.88 11.06 5.32
C GLU A 143 10.00 9.72 4.61
N TYR A 144 8.97 8.84 4.73
CA TYR A 144 8.92 7.57 4.01
C TYR A 144 9.09 7.79 2.50
N CYS A 145 8.31 8.73 1.93
CA CYS A 145 8.40 9.07 0.52
C CYS A 145 9.80 9.59 0.13
N ALA A 146 10.42 10.44 0.95
CA ALA A 146 11.76 10.96 0.67
C ALA A 146 12.80 9.82 0.59
N ILE A 147 12.79 8.89 1.53
CA ILE A 147 13.69 7.73 1.54
C ILE A 147 13.44 6.86 0.31
N ARG A 148 12.17 6.59 -0.02
CA ARG A 148 11.77 5.82 -1.19
C ARG A 148 12.28 6.44 -2.49
N GLU A 149 12.13 7.75 -2.68
CA GLU A 149 12.55 8.47 -3.89
C GLU A 149 14.08 8.48 -4.08
N ASN A 150 14.83 8.38 -2.99
CA ASN A 150 16.30 8.34 -3.06
C ASN A 150 16.87 6.99 -3.51
N GLU A 151 16.14 5.89 -3.37
CA GLU A 151 16.54 4.55 -3.81
C GLU A 151 17.98 4.16 -3.41
N GLY A 152 18.40 4.57 -2.20
CA GLY A 152 19.73 4.27 -1.68
C GLY A 152 20.85 5.15 -2.25
N ARG A 153 20.53 6.24 -2.97
CA ARG A 153 21.52 7.20 -3.50
C ARG A 153 22.44 7.80 -2.43
N GLU A 154 21.96 7.81 -1.17
CA GLU A 154 22.75 8.26 -0.02
C GLU A 154 24.10 7.54 0.10
N LYS A 155 24.14 6.25 -0.26
CA LYS A 155 25.36 5.42 -0.24
C LYS A 155 26.36 5.79 -1.33
N LEU A 156 25.94 6.57 -2.32
CA LEU A 156 26.71 6.95 -3.50
C LEU A 156 27.08 8.44 -3.52
N ILE A 157 26.80 9.18 -2.43
CA ILE A 157 27.19 10.58 -2.26
C ILE A 157 28.73 10.68 -2.32
N GLY A 158 29.21 11.70 -3.05
CA GLY A 158 30.63 11.94 -3.29
C GLY A 158 31.26 11.07 -4.37
N LYS A 159 30.54 10.05 -4.88
CA LYS A 159 30.97 9.23 -6.03
C LYS A 159 30.14 9.55 -7.28
N HIS A 160 28.83 9.45 -7.20
CA HIS A 160 27.91 9.63 -8.32
C HIS A 160 26.82 10.67 -8.06
N PHE A 161 26.57 11.01 -6.80
CA PHE A 161 25.55 11.99 -6.40
C PHE A 161 26.13 13.01 -5.43
N LYS A 162 25.56 14.22 -5.43
CA LYS A 162 25.79 15.24 -4.42
C LYS A 162 24.68 15.17 -3.36
N LYS A 163 24.93 15.73 -2.19
CA LYS A 163 23.95 15.79 -1.10
C LYS A 163 22.70 16.58 -1.51
N GLU A 164 22.89 17.59 -2.36
CA GLU A 164 21.82 18.44 -2.90
C GLU A 164 20.90 17.71 -3.87
N ASP A 165 21.33 16.57 -4.43
CA ASP A 165 20.53 15.75 -5.35
C ASP A 165 19.53 14.85 -4.61
N LEU A 166 19.60 14.80 -3.28
CA LEU A 166 18.70 13.97 -2.47
C LEU A 166 17.38 14.67 -2.21
N VAL A 167 16.30 13.88 -2.33
CA VAL A 167 14.97 14.25 -1.88
C VAL A 167 14.95 14.24 -0.35
N THR A 168 14.58 15.36 0.28
CA THR A 168 14.41 15.47 1.73
C THR A 168 12.93 15.45 2.12
N ALA A 169 12.62 15.10 3.37
CA ALA A 169 11.25 15.16 3.88
C ALA A 169 10.68 16.59 3.81
N GLU A 170 11.52 17.60 4.02
CA GLU A 170 11.12 19.00 3.86
C GLU A 170 10.82 19.37 2.39
N PHE A 171 11.59 18.87 1.44
CA PHE A 171 11.28 19.05 0.02
C PHE A 171 9.93 18.40 -0.33
N VAL A 172 9.68 17.18 0.15
CA VAL A 172 8.38 16.50 -0.02
C VAL A 172 7.26 17.37 0.55
N ARG A 173 7.41 17.87 1.80
CA ARG A 173 6.44 18.75 2.42
C ARG A 173 6.13 19.99 1.57
N GLN A 174 7.16 20.67 1.07
CA GLN A 174 7.02 21.85 0.23
C GLN A 174 6.28 21.55 -1.09
N GLN A 175 6.56 20.43 -1.73
CA GLN A 175 5.88 20.01 -2.96
C GLN A 175 4.40 19.72 -2.70
N VAL A 176 4.06 19.07 -1.60
CA VAL A 176 2.68 18.82 -1.18
C VAL A 176 1.99 20.13 -0.80
N ALA A 177 2.61 20.99 0.01
CA ALA A 177 2.05 22.27 0.44
C ALA A 177 1.70 23.21 -0.74
N SER A 178 2.53 23.18 -1.78
CA SER A 178 2.32 23.99 -3.00
C SER A 178 1.35 23.35 -4.00
N GLY A 179 0.78 22.15 -3.70
CA GLY A 179 -0.13 21.44 -4.60
C GLY A 179 0.54 20.83 -5.83
N LYS A 180 1.87 20.72 -5.86
CA LYS A 180 2.64 20.15 -6.97
C LYS A 180 2.82 18.63 -6.86
N ALA A 181 2.47 18.06 -5.71
CA ALA A 181 2.54 16.63 -5.46
C ALA A 181 1.43 16.18 -4.51
N VAL A 182 1.09 14.89 -4.57
CA VAL A 182 0.11 14.24 -3.70
C VAL A 182 0.66 12.94 -3.15
N ILE A 183 0.35 12.66 -1.88
CA ILE A 183 0.61 11.38 -1.21
C ILE A 183 -0.74 10.68 -1.03
N PRO A 184 -1.10 9.68 -1.86
CA PRO A 184 -2.35 8.94 -1.75
C PRO A 184 -2.27 7.96 -0.58
N SER A 185 -2.60 8.42 0.62
CA SER A 185 -2.38 7.69 1.88
C SER A 185 -3.64 7.74 2.74
N ASN A 186 -4.61 6.86 2.43
CA ASN A 186 -5.84 6.72 3.21
C ASN A 186 -5.49 6.29 4.65
N ILE A 187 -6.09 6.97 5.66
CA ILE A 187 -5.88 6.64 7.08
C ILE A 187 -6.40 5.25 7.46
N ASN A 188 -7.36 4.71 6.72
CA ASN A 188 -7.90 3.37 6.93
C ASN A 188 -7.21 2.27 6.08
N HIS A 189 -6.16 2.61 5.35
CA HIS A 189 -5.26 1.65 4.71
C HIS A 189 -3.94 1.63 5.49
N THR A 190 -3.96 1.00 6.65
CA THR A 190 -2.87 1.01 7.63
C THR A 190 -1.67 0.16 7.22
N GLU A 191 -1.86 -0.77 6.28
CA GLU A 191 -0.84 -1.64 5.67
C GLU A 191 -0.03 -0.92 4.58
N LEU A 192 -0.52 0.23 4.12
CA LEU A 192 0.05 0.98 3.00
C LEU A 192 1.47 1.46 3.28
N GLU A 193 2.35 1.20 2.34
CA GLU A 193 3.67 1.83 2.22
C GLU A 193 3.54 3.13 1.39
N PRO A 194 3.76 4.32 1.98
CA PRO A 194 3.51 5.58 1.30
C PRO A 194 4.33 5.78 0.02
N MET A 195 3.72 6.44 -0.95
CA MET A 195 4.39 6.92 -2.16
C MET A 195 3.91 8.32 -2.52
N ILE A 196 4.65 9.02 -3.37
CA ILE A 196 4.32 10.38 -3.81
C ILE A 196 4.21 10.43 -5.33
N ILE A 197 3.24 11.18 -5.82
CA ILE A 197 3.05 11.46 -7.24
C ILE A 197 3.23 12.96 -7.47
N GLY A 198 4.13 13.34 -8.37
CA GLY A 198 4.39 14.72 -8.72
C GLY A 198 5.51 14.86 -9.73
N LYS A 199 5.56 16.01 -10.44
CA LYS A 199 6.50 16.24 -11.54
C LYS A 199 7.97 16.10 -11.13
N ASN A 200 8.30 16.37 -9.87
CA ASN A 200 9.67 16.36 -9.36
C ASN A 200 10.08 15.04 -8.69
N PHE A 201 9.31 13.99 -8.90
CA PHE A 201 9.52 12.66 -8.32
C PHE A 201 9.59 11.60 -9.42
N LEU A 202 10.09 10.43 -9.06
CA LEU A 202 10.15 9.28 -9.98
C LEU A 202 8.75 8.92 -10.51
N VAL A 203 8.70 8.49 -11.76
CA VAL A 203 7.46 7.98 -12.38
C VAL A 203 6.94 6.79 -11.60
N LYS A 204 5.63 6.73 -11.41
CA LYS A 204 4.93 5.63 -10.74
C LYS A 204 4.16 4.79 -11.75
N ILE A 205 4.27 3.48 -11.61
CA ILE A 205 3.60 2.51 -12.46
C ILE A 205 2.28 2.10 -11.82
N ASN A 206 1.20 2.16 -12.58
CA ASN A 206 -0.11 1.66 -12.17
C ASN A 206 -0.43 0.36 -12.91
N ALA A 207 -0.87 -0.66 -12.20
CA ALA A 207 -1.48 -1.86 -12.77
C ALA A 207 -2.99 -1.85 -12.57
N ASN A 208 -3.71 -2.46 -13.51
CA ASN A 208 -5.16 -2.63 -13.41
C ASN A 208 -5.48 -4.09 -13.08
N ILE A 209 -6.36 -4.28 -12.09
CA ILE A 209 -6.99 -5.56 -11.75
C ILE A 209 -8.50 -5.36 -11.66
N GLY A 210 -9.25 -6.40 -11.42
CA GLY A 210 -10.69 -6.31 -11.20
C GLY A 210 -11.40 -7.59 -11.60
N ASN A 211 -12.46 -7.92 -10.88
CA ASN A 211 -13.34 -9.02 -11.22
C ASN A 211 -14.41 -8.58 -12.25
N SER A 212 -14.98 -9.56 -12.95
CA SER A 212 -16.12 -9.38 -13.83
C SER A 212 -17.23 -10.36 -13.43
N SER A 213 -18.41 -10.22 -14.03
CA SER A 213 -19.53 -11.16 -13.82
C SER A 213 -19.21 -12.60 -14.24
N VAL A 214 -18.16 -12.81 -15.03
CA VAL A 214 -17.81 -14.11 -15.64
C VAL A 214 -16.57 -14.73 -15.02
N ILE A 215 -15.60 -13.93 -14.53
CA ILE A 215 -14.27 -14.40 -14.15
C ILE A 215 -13.81 -13.72 -12.87
N SER A 216 -13.22 -14.53 -12.03
CA SER A 216 -12.41 -14.32 -10.83
C SER A 216 -13.16 -14.26 -9.50
N ASP A 217 -12.57 -14.96 -8.56
CA ASP A 217 -12.92 -14.91 -7.15
C ASP A 217 -11.97 -13.97 -6.37
N VAL A 218 -12.22 -13.83 -5.09
CA VAL A 218 -11.40 -12.99 -4.18
C VAL A 218 -9.92 -13.37 -4.22
N TYR A 219 -9.61 -14.68 -4.24
CA TYR A 219 -8.22 -15.17 -4.19
C TYR A 219 -7.47 -14.85 -5.48
N GLN A 220 -8.15 -14.93 -6.62
CA GLN A 220 -7.57 -14.56 -7.91
C GLN A 220 -7.29 -13.06 -7.99
N GLU A 221 -8.13 -12.21 -7.40
CA GLU A 221 -7.88 -10.76 -7.35
C GLU A 221 -6.68 -10.44 -6.46
N VAL A 222 -6.54 -11.10 -5.30
CA VAL A 222 -5.36 -10.97 -4.45
C VAL A 222 -4.11 -11.49 -5.17
N GLU A 223 -4.19 -12.62 -5.90
CA GLU A 223 -3.06 -13.13 -6.67
C GLU A 223 -2.62 -12.16 -7.77
N LYS A 224 -3.56 -11.56 -8.50
CA LYS A 224 -3.26 -10.51 -9.49
C LYS A 224 -2.59 -9.29 -8.86
N LEU A 225 -3.06 -8.84 -7.70
CA LEU A 225 -2.40 -7.79 -6.92
C LEU A 225 -0.96 -8.15 -6.62
N LEU A 226 -0.70 -9.35 -6.09
CA LEU A 226 0.65 -9.79 -5.70
C LEU A 226 1.60 -9.83 -6.89
N TRP A 227 1.14 -10.31 -8.04
CA TRP A 227 1.93 -10.26 -9.27
C TRP A 227 2.21 -8.84 -9.72
N ALA A 228 1.23 -7.95 -9.66
CA ALA A 228 1.41 -6.55 -10.04
C ALA A 228 2.50 -5.87 -9.20
N ILE A 229 2.42 -5.97 -7.87
CA ILE A 229 3.42 -5.36 -6.97
C ILE A 229 4.78 -6.03 -7.07
N ARG A 230 4.83 -7.35 -7.28
CA ARG A 230 6.10 -8.05 -7.50
C ARG A 230 6.84 -7.51 -8.72
N TRP A 231 6.13 -7.19 -9.78
CA TRP A 231 6.71 -6.66 -11.02
C TRP A 231 6.84 -5.15 -11.07
N GLY A 232 6.69 -4.46 -9.94
CA GLY A 232 7.06 -3.05 -9.81
C GLY A 232 5.90 -2.07 -9.88
N SER A 233 4.65 -2.51 -9.72
CA SER A 233 3.53 -1.58 -9.62
C SER A 233 3.60 -0.78 -8.32
N ASP A 234 3.62 0.53 -8.45
CA ASP A 234 3.60 1.49 -7.34
C ASP A 234 2.18 1.76 -6.84
N THR A 235 1.17 1.48 -7.65
CA THR A 235 -0.25 1.60 -7.35
C THR A 235 -1.04 0.60 -8.17
N VAL A 236 -2.19 0.20 -7.67
CA VAL A 236 -3.09 -0.71 -8.37
C VAL A 236 -4.48 -0.11 -8.44
N MET A 237 -5.12 -0.27 -9.61
CA MET A 237 -6.48 0.19 -9.87
C MET A 237 -7.41 -1.01 -9.85
N ASP A 238 -8.36 -1.04 -8.91
CA ASP A 238 -9.45 -2.02 -8.88
C ASP A 238 -10.59 -1.55 -9.79
N LEU A 239 -10.72 -2.19 -10.95
CA LEU A 239 -11.74 -1.93 -11.97
C LEU A 239 -12.88 -2.94 -11.92
N SER A 240 -13.15 -3.52 -10.77
CA SER A 240 -14.19 -4.53 -10.60
C SER A 240 -15.57 -4.03 -11.05
N THR A 241 -16.23 -4.85 -11.88
CA THR A 241 -17.59 -4.64 -12.42
C THR A 241 -18.53 -5.79 -12.10
N GLY A 242 -18.02 -6.83 -11.43
CA GLY A 242 -18.79 -8.02 -11.03
C GLY A 242 -19.64 -7.77 -9.78
N LYS A 243 -19.94 -8.85 -9.06
CA LYS A 243 -20.64 -8.81 -7.78
C LYS A 243 -19.68 -8.69 -6.61
N ASN A 244 -20.20 -8.14 -5.49
CA ASN A 244 -19.49 -8.05 -4.21
C ASN A 244 -18.22 -7.22 -4.28
N ILE A 245 -18.27 -6.13 -5.03
CA ILE A 245 -17.14 -5.23 -5.27
C ILE A 245 -16.55 -4.73 -3.95
N HIS A 246 -17.38 -4.40 -2.97
CA HIS A 246 -16.91 -3.87 -1.69
C HIS A 246 -16.07 -4.88 -0.90
N GLU A 247 -16.55 -6.12 -0.78
CA GLU A 247 -15.86 -7.17 -0.04
C GLU A 247 -14.57 -7.59 -0.71
N ILE A 248 -14.57 -7.72 -2.04
CA ILE A 248 -13.37 -8.04 -2.81
C ILE A 248 -12.33 -6.93 -2.65
N ARG A 249 -12.75 -5.68 -2.69
CA ARG A 249 -11.86 -4.52 -2.48
C ARG A 249 -11.26 -4.51 -1.08
N GLU A 250 -12.02 -4.89 -0.05
CA GLU A 250 -11.49 -4.99 1.31
C GLU A 250 -10.38 -6.05 1.40
N TRP A 251 -10.54 -7.19 0.74
CA TRP A 251 -9.47 -8.19 0.63
C TRP A 251 -8.23 -7.65 -0.10
N ILE A 252 -8.43 -6.93 -1.20
CA ILE A 252 -7.35 -6.30 -1.94
C ILE A 252 -6.61 -5.30 -1.06
N ILE A 253 -7.32 -4.39 -0.37
CA ILE A 253 -6.74 -3.35 0.47
C ILE A 253 -5.95 -3.96 1.62
N ARG A 254 -6.51 -4.95 2.34
CA ARG A 254 -5.83 -5.59 3.49
C ARG A 254 -4.57 -6.36 3.07
N ASN A 255 -4.47 -6.76 1.82
CA ASN A 255 -3.31 -7.46 1.27
C ASN A 255 -2.39 -6.54 0.44
N SER A 256 -2.63 -5.25 0.38
CA SER A 256 -1.87 -4.34 -0.48
C SER A 256 -0.91 -3.44 0.30
N PRO A 257 0.39 -3.45 -0.02
CA PRO A 257 1.33 -2.44 0.46
C PRO A 257 1.30 -1.17 -0.38
N VAL A 258 0.57 -1.14 -1.51
CA VAL A 258 0.49 0.00 -2.42
C VAL A 258 -0.89 0.63 -2.41
N PRO A 259 -1.05 1.91 -2.77
CA PRO A 259 -2.36 2.55 -2.87
C PRO A 259 -3.26 1.84 -3.87
N ILE A 260 -4.54 1.69 -3.50
CA ILE A 260 -5.59 1.11 -4.35
C ILE A 260 -6.50 2.23 -4.85
N GLY A 261 -6.50 2.44 -6.17
CA GLY A 261 -7.49 3.28 -6.84
C GLY A 261 -8.77 2.49 -7.13
N THR A 262 -9.90 3.18 -7.27
CA THR A 262 -11.20 2.54 -7.51
C THR A 262 -12.05 3.36 -8.49
N VAL A 263 -13.09 2.72 -9.05
CA VAL A 263 -14.09 3.37 -9.90
C VAL A 263 -15.45 3.32 -9.19
N PRO A 264 -15.82 4.37 -8.43
CA PRO A 264 -17.02 4.35 -7.58
C PRO A 264 -18.33 4.10 -8.32
N ILE A 265 -18.43 4.50 -9.58
CA ILE A 265 -19.65 4.33 -10.37
C ILE A 265 -19.99 2.85 -10.61
N TYR A 266 -19.00 1.96 -10.74
CA TYR A 266 -19.23 0.54 -10.91
C TYR A 266 -19.88 -0.07 -9.67
N GLN A 267 -19.43 0.32 -8.48
CA GLN A 267 -20.02 -0.10 -7.23
C GLN A 267 -21.42 0.50 -7.02
N ALA A 268 -21.66 1.72 -7.48
CA ALA A 268 -22.97 2.33 -7.43
C ALA A 268 -23.97 1.57 -8.31
N LEU A 269 -23.56 1.14 -9.52
CA LEU A 269 -24.37 0.32 -10.41
C LEU A 269 -24.73 -1.04 -9.78
N GLU A 270 -23.75 -1.69 -9.11
CA GLU A 270 -24.02 -2.94 -8.38
C GLU A 270 -25.14 -2.77 -7.33
N LYS A 271 -25.16 -1.63 -6.61
CA LYS A 271 -26.14 -1.38 -5.53
C LYS A 271 -27.55 -1.08 -6.02
N VAL A 272 -27.72 -0.66 -7.27
CA VAL A 272 -29.05 -0.35 -7.85
C VAL A 272 -29.57 -1.46 -8.77
N ASP A 273 -28.95 -2.64 -8.74
CA ASP A 273 -29.33 -3.81 -9.57
C ASP A 273 -29.48 -3.51 -11.07
N VAL A 274 -28.81 -2.49 -11.56
CA VAL A 274 -28.74 -2.24 -13.00
C VAL A 274 -27.73 -3.21 -13.58
N ILE A 275 -28.23 -4.31 -14.09
CA ILE A 275 -27.43 -5.25 -14.89
C ILE A 275 -27.09 -4.51 -16.18
N ALA A 276 -25.81 -4.18 -16.36
CA ALA A 276 -25.30 -3.69 -17.63
C ALA A 276 -25.13 -4.83 -18.63
#